data_e5bb0a96f243ed453c8382051c707f88
#
_entry.id   e5bb0a96f243ed453c8382051c707f88
#
_cell.length_a   1.000
_cell.length_b   1.000
_cell.length_c   1.000
_cell.angle_alpha   90.00
_cell.angle_beta   90.00
_cell.angle_gamma   90.00
#
_symmetry.space_group_name_H-M   'P 1'
#
loop_
_entity.id
_entity.type
_entity.pdbx_description
1 polymer ?
#
loop_
_entity_poly.entity_id
_entity_poly.type
_entity_poly.pdbx_seq_one_letter_code
_entity_poly.pdbx_strand_id
1 'polypeptide(L)'
;EFVMMGILPDVAKALNISIATAGHLISAYAIGVCVGAPLLIIARKYPLKNILLVLVSMIMLGNIIAASAPNYWILMLGRFISGLPHGAYFGVGSIVAEKLADKGKGSEAVSIMIAGMTVANLFGVPLGTSLSAAISWRMTFLLVGVWGVLILYYIWRWVPQVEKLPDTGFKGQFRFLKSPAPWLILGATMLGNGGVFCWYSYINPLLTHVSGFRPESITLLMVLAGFGMVVGNLVSGRLSDRFTPGRVAAFTQGSLSILLLLIYFLASISWLSVILMCLCTAGLFALSSPQQVLLIRFSPGGEMLGAASVQ
;
A
#
# COMPACT_ATOMS: atom_id res chain seq x y z
N GLU A 1 4.29 -4.27 2.42
CA GLU A 1 4.15 -3.02 3.13
C GLU A 1 3.57 -3.25 4.52
N PHE A 2 2.30 -3.61 4.63
CA PHE A 2 1.53 -3.71 5.88
C PHE A 2 2.05 -4.78 6.85
N VAL A 3 2.74 -5.80 6.40
CA VAL A 3 3.29 -6.84 7.27
C VAL A 3 4.25 -6.28 8.31
N MET A 4 5.00 -5.22 7.97
CA MET A 4 5.93 -4.57 8.90
C MET A 4 5.22 -4.07 10.18
N MET A 5 3.97 -3.65 10.06
CA MET A 5 3.17 -3.16 11.19
C MET A 5 2.83 -4.27 12.18
N GLY A 6 2.62 -5.48 11.68
CA GLY A 6 2.39 -6.67 12.52
C GLY A 6 3.65 -7.17 13.24
N ILE A 7 4.82 -7.03 12.61
CA ILE A 7 6.09 -7.59 13.12
C ILE A 7 7.02 -6.54 13.78
N LEU A 8 6.55 -5.30 13.93
CA LEU A 8 7.36 -4.19 14.42
C LEU A 8 8.06 -4.46 15.76
N PRO A 9 7.40 -5.02 16.79
CA PRO A 9 8.04 -5.35 18.06
C PRO A 9 9.12 -6.42 17.92
N ASP A 10 8.93 -7.42 17.06
CA ASP A 10 9.89 -8.51 16.85
C ASP A 10 11.19 -7.96 16.25
N VAL A 11 11.07 -7.05 15.29
CA VAL A 11 12.20 -6.37 14.65
C VAL A 11 12.92 -5.49 15.67
N ALA A 12 12.17 -4.69 16.45
CA ALA A 12 12.74 -3.82 17.48
C ALA A 12 13.56 -4.62 18.51
N LYS A 13 12.99 -5.72 19.01
CA LYS A 13 13.66 -6.63 19.95
C LYS A 13 14.90 -7.29 19.34
N ALA A 14 14.81 -7.80 18.12
CA ALA A 14 15.91 -8.52 17.47
C ALA A 14 17.10 -7.61 17.13
N LEU A 15 16.86 -6.33 16.82
CA LEU A 15 17.90 -5.33 16.53
C LEU A 15 18.32 -4.50 17.76
N ASN A 16 17.73 -4.77 18.92
CA ASN A 16 17.98 -4.04 20.18
C ASN A 16 17.79 -2.52 20.02
N ILE A 17 16.67 -2.12 19.38
CA ILE A 17 16.29 -0.73 19.17
C ILE A 17 14.91 -0.45 19.76
N SER A 18 14.57 0.83 19.95
CA SER A 18 13.23 1.19 20.40
C SER A 18 12.18 0.93 19.32
N ILE A 19 10.92 0.71 19.72
CA ILE A 19 9.78 0.60 18.79
C ILE A 19 9.66 1.85 17.92
N ALA A 20 9.89 3.04 18.50
CA ALA A 20 9.89 4.30 17.76
C ALA A 20 10.97 4.32 16.67
N THR A 21 12.19 3.85 16.97
CA THR A 21 13.28 3.72 15.98
C THR A 21 12.91 2.70 14.90
N ALA A 22 12.29 1.56 15.27
CA ALA A 22 11.81 0.58 14.30
C ALA A 22 10.74 1.17 13.37
N GLY A 23 9.91 2.10 13.84
CA GLY A 23 8.94 2.85 13.04
C GLY A 23 9.54 3.58 11.83
N HIS A 24 10.80 4.03 11.93
CA HIS A 24 11.49 4.65 10.79
C HIS A 24 11.66 3.70 9.59
N LEU A 25 11.61 2.37 9.79
CA LEU A 25 11.65 1.38 8.72
C LEU A 25 10.38 1.44 7.85
N ILE A 26 9.24 1.83 8.44
CA ILE A 26 7.99 2.09 7.73
C ILE A 26 8.13 3.40 6.95
N SER A 27 8.67 4.44 7.58
CA SER A 27 8.93 5.73 6.93
C SER A 27 9.91 5.62 5.78
N ALA A 28 10.97 4.81 5.91
CA ALA A 28 11.93 4.56 4.81
C ALA A 28 11.26 3.96 3.58
N TYR A 29 10.34 3.01 3.78
CA TYR A 29 9.53 2.46 2.69
C TYR A 29 8.64 3.53 2.06
N ALA A 30 7.93 4.32 2.88
CA ALA A 30 7.06 5.38 2.40
C ALA A 30 7.82 6.46 1.62
N ILE A 31 9.03 6.85 2.07
CA ILE A 31 9.91 7.75 1.30
C ILE A 31 10.29 7.11 -0.04
N GLY A 32 10.58 5.79 -0.05
CA GLY A 32 10.83 5.05 -1.29
C GLY A 32 9.64 5.17 -2.25
N VAL A 33 8.40 5.00 -1.78
CA VAL A 33 7.18 5.16 -2.62
C VAL A 33 7.09 6.57 -3.20
N CYS A 34 7.29 7.61 -2.38
CA CYS A 34 7.27 9.00 -2.82
C CYS A 34 8.33 9.31 -3.88
N VAL A 35 9.55 8.78 -3.73
CA VAL A 35 10.65 8.98 -4.69
C VAL A 35 10.44 8.14 -5.96
N GLY A 36 9.88 6.95 -5.82
CA GLY A 36 9.69 6.01 -6.92
C GLY A 36 8.68 6.45 -7.96
N ALA A 37 7.59 7.11 -7.55
CA ALA A 37 6.56 7.57 -8.48
C ALA A 37 7.11 8.55 -9.54
N PRO A 38 7.86 9.61 -9.22
CA PRO A 38 8.52 10.47 -10.21
C PRO A 38 9.57 9.74 -11.08
N LEU A 39 10.30 8.77 -10.51
CA LEU A 39 11.30 8.00 -11.25
C LEU A 39 10.68 7.16 -12.39
N LEU A 40 9.41 6.81 -12.29
CA LEU A 40 8.66 6.12 -13.34
C LEU A 40 8.71 6.89 -14.67
N ILE A 41 8.82 8.21 -14.65
CA ILE A 41 8.94 9.04 -15.86
C ILE A 41 10.19 8.69 -16.67
N ILE A 42 11.28 8.28 -16.01
CA ILE A 42 12.50 7.84 -16.69
C ILE A 42 12.24 6.56 -17.49
N ALA A 43 11.42 5.68 -16.95
CA ALA A 43 11.08 4.40 -17.56
C ALA A 43 10.10 4.50 -18.75
N ARG A 44 9.44 5.65 -18.98
CA ARG A 44 8.40 5.85 -20.03
C ARG A 44 8.83 5.45 -21.45
N LYS A 45 10.14 5.42 -21.72
CA LYS A 45 10.70 5.07 -23.03
C LYS A 45 10.71 3.56 -23.30
N TYR A 46 10.48 2.74 -22.28
CA TYR A 46 10.56 1.29 -22.38
C TYR A 46 9.18 0.63 -22.52
N PRO A 47 9.10 -0.59 -23.08
CA PRO A 47 7.88 -1.38 -23.11
C PRO A 47 7.36 -1.63 -21.68
N LEU A 48 6.03 -1.60 -21.50
CA LEU A 48 5.41 -1.70 -20.18
C LEU A 48 5.73 -3.02 -19.46
N LYS A 49 5.84 -4.13 -20.20
CA LYS A 49 6.29 -5.43 -19.65
C LYS A 49 7.67 -5.33 -19.01
N ASN A 50 8.63 -4.70 -19.67
CA ASN A 50 10.00 -4.56 -19.18
C ASN A 50 10.03 -3.69 -17.93
N ILE A 51 9.20 -2.65 -17.88
CA ILE A 51 9.05 -1.81 -16.68
C ILE A 51 8.53 -2.67 -15.51
N LEU A 52 7.48 -3.47 -15.70
CA LEU A 52 6.96 -4.37 -14.66
C LEU A 52 8.01 -5.35 -14.15
N LEU A 53 8.80 -5.96 -15.05
CA LEU A 53 9.87 -6.87 -14.65
C LEU A 53 10.93 -6.19 -13.78
N VAL A 54 11.35 -4.98 -14.16
CA VAL A 54 12.31 -4.19 -13.34
C VAL A 54 11.71 -3.84 -11.98
N LEU A 55 10.45 -3.37 -11.95
CA LEU A 55 9.78 -3.00 -10.69
C LEU A 55 9.65 -4.18 -9.74
N VAL A 56 9.26 -5.37 -10.23
CA VAL A 56 9.18 -6.58 -9.40
C VAL A 56 10.58 -7.04 -8.96
N SER A 57 11.60 -6.93 -9.82
CA SER A 57 12.98 -7.21 -9.43
C SER A 57 13.48 -6.32 -8.30
N MET A 58 13.08 -5.04 -8.29
CA MET A 58 13.40 -4.12 -7.19
C MET A 58 12.66 -4.49 -5.89
N ILE A 59 11.37 -4.90 -5.98
CA ILE A 59 10.64 -5.42 -4.81
C ILE A 59 11.35 -6.64 -4.23
N MET A 60 11.70 -7.60 -5.09
CA MET A 60 12.40 -8.82 -4.71
C MET A 60 13.74 -8.50 -4.04
N LEU A 61 14.58 -7.69 -4.70
CA LEU A 61 15.90 -7.31 -4.20
C LEU A 61 15.81 -6.61 -2.84
N GLY A 62 14.92 -5.63 -2.70
CA GLY A 62 14.74 -4.90 -1.44
C GLY A 62 14.30 -5.82 -0.30
N ASN A 63 13.43 -6.81 -0.56
CA ASN A 63 13.00 -7.76 0.45
C ASN A 63 14.09 -8.80 0.78
N ILE A 64 14.91 -9.23 -0.18
CA ILE A 64 16.07 -10.11 0.08
C ILE A 64 17.11 -9.37 0.93
N ILE A 65 17.42 -8.09 0.62
CA ILE A 65 18.29 -7.25 1.45
C ILE A 65 17.72 -7.14 2.87
N ALA A 66 16.41 -6.88 3.01
CA ALA A 66 15.77 -6.80 4.31
C ALA A 66 15.86 -8.12 5.08
N ALA A 67 15.65 -9.27 4.43
CA ALA A 67 15.75 -10.59 5.06
C ALA A 67 17.17 -10.92 5.55
N SER A 68 18.20 -10.52 4.81
CA SER A 68 19.60 -10.74 5.12
C SER A 68 20.24 -9.65 5.97
N ALA A 69 19.48 -8.59 6.35
CA ALA A 69 20.02 -7.43 7.03
C ALA A 69 20.66 -7.76 8.39
N PRO A 70 21.97 -7.51 8.58
CA PRO A 70 22.66 -7.74 9.86
C PRO A 70 22.38 -6.64 10.88
N ASN A 71 21.96 -5.46 10.42
CA ASN A 71 21.75 -4.29 11.25
C ASN A 71 20.61 -3.39 10.72
N TYR A 72 20.27 -2.41 11.53
CA TYR A 72 19.20 -1.45 11.23
C TYR A 72 19.37 -0.69 9.91
N TRP A 73 20.57 -0.25 9.56
CA TRP A 73 20.82 0.59 8.37
C TRP A 73 20.64 -0.20 7.07
N ILE A 74 21.11 -1.45 7.05
CA ILE A 74 20.90 -2.34 5.88
C ILE A 74 19.42 -2.70 5.74
N LEU A 75 18.72 -2.93 6.86
CA LEU A 75 17.28 -3.14 6.83
C LEU A 75 16.55 -1.90 6.29
N MET A 76 16.93 -0.71 6.73
CA MET A 76 16.38 0.57 6.23
C MET A 76 16.59 0.73 4.73
N LEU A 77 17.80 0.42 4.24
CA LEU A 77 18.10 0.44 2.81
C LEU A 77 17.21 -0.54 2.02
N GLY A 78 17.06 -1.77 2.50
CA GLY A 78 16.17 -2.77 1.89
C GLY A 78 14.72 -2.32 1.85
N ARG A 79 14.24 -1.65 2.92
CA ARG A 79 12.90 -1.07 2.98
C ARG A 79 12.73 0.08 1.99
N PHE A 80 13.69 0.98 1.88
CA PHE A 80 13.66 2.06 0.90
C PHE A 80 13.63 1.53 -0.53
N ILE A 81 14.51 0.57 -0.87
CA ILE A 81 14.57 -0.03 -2.21
C ILE A 81 13.25 -0.74 -2.56
N SER A 82 12.66 -1.49 -1.61
CA SER A 82 11.38 -2.18 -1.84
C SER A 82 10.19 -1.21 -1.96
N GLY A 83 10.30 0.01 -1.43
CA GLY A 83 9.29 1.07 -1.55
C GLY A 83 9.29 1.74 -2.93
N LEU A 84 10.47 1.93 -3.56
CA LEU A 84 10.59 2.65 -4.84
C LEU A 84 9.63 2.16 -5.93
N PRO A 85 9.44 0.85 -6.18
CA PRO A 85 8.57 0.37 -7.24
C PRO A 85 7.08 0.39 -6.91
N HIS A 86 6.66 0.63 -5.67
CA HIS A 86 5.29 0.40 -5.21
C HIS A 86 4.25 1.18 -6.04
N GLY A 87 4.26 2.50 -6.02
CA GLY A 87 3.29 3.33 -6.76
C GLY A 87 3.41 3.14 -8.27
N ALA A 88 4.65 3.00 -8.78
CA ALA A 88 4.93 2.74 -10.19
C ALA A 88 4.32 1.39 -10.65
N TYR A 89 4.40 0.34 -9.82
CA TYR A 89 3.85 -0.98 -10.13
C TYR A 89 2.33 -0.93 -10.29
N PHE A 90 1.61 -0.25 -9.39
CA PHE A 90 0.16 -0.07 -9.50
C PHE A 90 -0.23 0.74 -10.73
N GLY A 91 0.49 1.83 -11.03
CA GLY A 91 0.24 2.66 -12.20
C GLY A 91 0.44 1.88 -13.51
N VAL A 92 1.59 1.26 -13.70
CA VAL A 92 1.92 0.49 -14.91
C VAL A 92 1.07 -0.78 -15.01
N GLY A 93 0.86 -1.48 -13.88
CA GLY A 93 0.06 -2.69 -13.82
C GLY A 93 -1.39 -2.46 -14.24
N SER A 94 -2.01 -1.34 -13.81
CA SER A 94 -3.36 -0.97 -14.22
C SER A 94 -3.46 -0.74 -15.71
N ILE A 95 -2.50 -0.04 -16.31
CA ILE A 95 -2.46 0.21 -17.75
C ILE A 95 -2.28 -1.09 -18.54
N VAL A 96 -1.43 -1.99 -18.07
CA VAL A 96 -1.23 -3.31 -18.69
C VAL A 96 -2.48 -4.16 -18.59
N ALA A 97 -3.12 -4.19 -17.41
CA ALA A 97 -4.37 -4.93 -17.20
C ALA A 97 -5.49 -4.42 -18.15
N GLU A 98 -5.65 -3.09 -18.26
CA GLU A 98 -6.63 -2.48 -19.16
C GLU A 98 -6.35 -2.80 -20.64
N LYS A 99 -5.07 -2.72 -21.08
CA LYS A 99 -4.68 -3.01 -22.47
C LYS A 99 -4.82 -4.47 -22.86
N LEU A 100 -4.73 -5.39 -21.93
CA LEU A 100 -4.84 -6.84 -22.15
C LEU A 100 -6.27 -7.36 -21.95
N ALA A 101 -7.18 -6.54 -21.43
CA ALA A 101 -8.56 -6.90 -21.21
C ALA A 101 -9.34 -7.03 -22.52
N ASP A 102 -10.35 -7.87 -22.53
CA ASP A 102 -11.34 -7.92 -23.61
C ASP A 102 -12.02 -6.56 -23.78
N LYS A 103 -12.53 -6.31 -24.99
CA LYS A 103 -13.27 -5.06 -25.27
C LYS A 103 -14.40 -4.85 -24.25
N GLY A 104 -14.39 -3.71 -23.59
CA GLY A 104 -15.39 -3.33 -22.59
C GLY A 104 -15.17 -3.88 -21.18
N LYS A 105 -14.09 -4.63 -20.92
CA LYS A 105 -13.76 -5.20 -19.59
C LYS A 105 -12.51 -4.58 -18.92
N GLY A 106 -12.07 -3.43 -19.39
CA GLY A 106 -10.88 -2.78 -18.84
C GLY A 106 -10.98 -2.49 -17.34
N SER A 107 -12.10 -1.93 -16.89
CA SER A 107 -12.34 -1.66 -15.47
C SER A 107 -12.37 -2.93 -14.61
N GLU A 108 -12.95 -4.02 -15.13
CA GLU A 108 -12.96 -5.33 -14.47
C GLU A 108 -11.55 -5.87 -14.27
N ALA A 109 -10.70 -5.81 -15.30
CA ALA A 109 -9.32 -6.26 -15.22
C ALA A 109 -8.48 -5.45 -14.20
N VAL A 110 -8.65 -4.14 -14.17
CA VAL A 110 -8.01 -3.27 -13.16
C VAL A 110 -8.53 -3.60 -11.75
N SER A 111 -9.83 -3.83 -11.61
CA SER A 111 -10.41 -4.20 -10.30
C SER A 111 -9.89 -5.54 -9.79
N ILE A 112 -9.70 -6.54 -10.66
CA ILE A 112 -9.09 -7.83 -10.31
C ILE A 112 -7.64 -7.63 -9.84
N MET A 113 -6.87 -6.77 -10.50
CA MET A 113 -5.51 -6.44 -10.06
C MET A 113 -5.49 -5.81 -8.66
N ILE A 114 -6.38 -4.85 -8.39
CA ILE A 114 -6.49 -4.19 -7.08
C ILE A 114 -6.99 -5.19 -6.02
N ALA A 115 -7.89 -6.10 -6.36
CA ALA A 115 -8.36 -7.14 -5.45
C ALA A 115 -7.22 -8.05 -4.95
N GLY A 116 -6.17 -8.24 -5.76
CA GLY A 116 -4.94 -8.93 -5.33
C GLY A 116 -4.30 -8.29 -4.11
N MET A 117 -4.26 -6.96 -4.02
CA MET A 117 -3.76 -6.23 -2.84
C MET A 117 -4.62 -6.51 -1.60
N THR A 118 -5.92 -6.55 -1.76
CA THR A 118 -6.86 -6.82 -0.64
C THR A 118 -6.70 -8.24 -0.12
N VAL A 119 -6.56 -9.22 -1.02
CA VAL A 119 -6.27 -10.62 -0.67
C VAL A 119 -4.92 -10.75 0.03
N ALA A 120 -3.90 -10.04 -0.47
CA ALA A 120 -2.58 -10.02 0.17
C ALA A 120 -2.62 -9.43 1.59
N ASN A 121 -3.43 -8.42 1.83
CA ASN A 121 -3.61 -7.87 3.18
C ASN A 121 -4.38 -8.81 4.10
N LEU A 122 -5.42 -9.48 3.58
CA LEU A 122 -6.23 -10.41 4.38
C LEU A 122 -5.45 -11.66 4.83
N PHE A 123 -4.61 -12.21 3.96
CA PHE A 123 -3.87 -13.46 4.23
C PHE A 123 -2.38 -13.24 4.44
N GLY A 124 -1.75 -12.37 3.67
CA GLY A 124 -0.32 -12.17 3.68
C GLY A 124 0.19 -11.49 4.95
N VAL A 125 -0.54 -10.50 5.48
CA VAL A 125 -0.14 -9.83 6.73
C VAL A 125 -0.24 -10.79 7.92
N PRO A 126 -1.35 -11.50 8.16
CA PRO A 126 -1.43 -12.50 9.23
C PRO A 126 -0.40 -13.62 9.07
N LEU A 127 -0.19 -14.12 7.85
CA LEU A 127 0.82 -15.15 7.58
C LEU A 127 2.22 -14.65 7.95
N GLY A 128 2.58 -13.44 7.53
CA GLY A 128 3.86 -12.82 7.87
C GLY A 128 4.04 -12.60 9.36
N THR A 129 2.99 -12.16 10.06
CA THR A 129 3.00 -11.98 11.52
C THR A 129 3.18 -13.32 12.24
N SER A 130 2.45 -14.37 11.82
CA SER A 130 2.61 -15.72 12.37
C SER A 130 4.01 -16.29 12.12
N LEU A 131 4.56 -16.08 10.93
CA LEU A 131 5.89 -16.55 10.56
C LEU A 131 6.97 -15.84 11.40
N SER A 132 6.80 -14.54 11.65
CA SER A 132 7.68 -13.77 12.54
C SER A 132 7.68 -14.32 13.96
N ALA A 133 6.50 -14.57 14.51
CA ALA A 133 6.34 -15.09 15.86
C ALA A 133 6.86 -16.53 16.02
N ALA A 134 6.66 -17.39 15.01
CA ALA A 134 7.04 -18.79 15.06
C ALA A 134 8.53 -19.04 14.78
N ILE A 135 9.13 -18.28 13.88
CA ILE A 135 10.51 -18.53 13.41
C ILE A 135 11.36 -17.26 13.53
N SER A 136 11.10 -16.26 12.69
CA SER A 136 11.83 -14.98 12.66
C SER A 136 11.18 -14.00 11.70
N TRP A 137 11.22 -12.71 12.01
CA TRP A 137 10.80 -11.63 11.13
C TRP A 137 11.54 -11.64 9.77
N ARG A 138 12.75 -12.16 9.71
CA ARG A 138 13.53 -12.31 8.47
C ARG A 138 12.86 -13.25 7.47
N MET A 139 12.22 -14.30 7.97
CA MET A 139 11.49 -15.27 7.12
C MET A 139 10.32 -14.63 6.41
N THR A 140 9.68 -13.63 7.02
CA THR A 140 8.61 -12.86 6.38
C THR A 140 9.12 -12.12 5.14
N PHE A 141 10.24 -11.42 5.23
CA PHE A 141 10.84 -10.75 4.08
C PHE A 141 11.37 -11.73 3.04
N LEU A 142 11.96 -12.84 3.47
CA LEU A 142 12.42 -13.90 2.57
C LEU A 142 11.25 -14.50 1.76
N LEU A 143 10.13 -14.76 2.41
CA LEU A 143 8.91 -15.26 1.75
C LEU A 143 8.45 -14.30 0.66
N VAL A 144 8.39 -12.99 0.95
CA VAL A 144 8.03 -11.97 -0.04
C VAL A 144 9.05 -11.92 -1.20
N GLY A 145 10.35 -12.05 -0.90
CA GLY A 145 11.40 -12.12 -1.91
C GLY A 145 11.24 -13.33 -2.83
N VAL A 146 11.02 -14.53 -2.28
CA VAL A 146 10.78 -15.77 -3.05
C VAL A 146 9.50 -15.65 -3.88
N TRP A 147 8.42 -15.08 -3.31
CA TRP A 147 7.20 -14.82 -4.06
C TRP A 147 7.44 -13.89 -5.25
N GLY A 148 8.34 -12.90 -5.10
CA GLY A 148 8.79 -12.03 -6.19
C GLY A 148 9.38 -12.80 -7.38
N VAL A 149 10.12 -13.90 -7.14
CA VAL A 149 10.66 -14.76 -8.22
C VAL A 149 9.52 -15.40 -9.03
N LEU A 150 8.48 -15.89 -8.34
CA LEU A 150 7.31 -16.47 -9.01
C LEU A 150 6.57 -15.41 -9.85
N ILE A 151 6.39 -14.22 -9.32
CA ILE A 151 5.77 -13.11 -10.06
C ILE A 151 6.60 -12.74 -11.30
N LEU A 152 7.93 -12.64 -11.18
CA LEU A 152 8.81 -12.39 -12.31
C LEU A 152 8.66 -13.46 -13.40
N TYR A 153 8.66 -14.74 -13.01
CA TYR A 153 8.43 -15.84 -13.93
C TYR A 153 7.11 -15.72 -14.67
N TYR A 154 6.01 -15.46 -13.95
CA TYR A 154 4.68 -15.34 -14.56
C TYR A 154 4.55 -14.10 -15.45
N ILE A 155 5.09 -12.95 -15.08
CA ILE A 155 5.10 -11.76 -15.95
C ILE A 155 5.92 -12.05 -17.21
N TRP A 156 7.11 -12.65 -17.06
CA TRP A 156 7.96 -12.99 -18.20
C TRP A 156 7.29 -13.99 -19.14
N ARG A 157 6.61 -15.00 -18.60
CA ARG A 157 6.04 -16.11 -19.38
C ARG A 157 4.69 -15.80 -20.00
N TRP A 158 3.83 -15.09 -19.28
CA TRP A 158 2.42 -14.94 -19.68
C TRP A 158 2.03 -13.54 -20.13
N VAL A 159 2.71 -12.49 -19.65
CA VAL A 159 2.41 -11.14 -20.11
C VAL A 159 3.05 -10.92 -21.49
N PRO A 160 2.28 -10.61 -22.54
CA PRO A 160 2.84 -10.32 -23.85
C PRO A 160 3.63 -9.00 -23.82
N GLN A 161 4.38 -8.71 -24.89
CA GLN A 161 5.00 -7.39 -25.03
C GLN A 161 3.91 -6.34 -25.22
N VAL A 162 3.83 -5.43 -24.26
CA VAL A 162 2.90 -4.31 -24.30
C VAL A 162 3.70 -3.05 -24.64
N GLU A 163 3.31 -2.41 -25.74
CA GLU A 163 3.99 -1.23 -26.24
C GLU A 163 4.01 -0.10 -25.23
N LYS A 164 5.05 0.74 -25.35
CA LYS A 164 5.17 1.97 -24.57
C LYS A 164 3.99 2.90 -24.81
N LEU A 165 3.71 3.74 -23.83
CA LEU A 165 2.74 4.82 -23.96
C LEU A 165 3.27 5.93 -24.88
N PRO A 166 2.38 6.73 -25.51
CA PRO A 166 2.79 7.94 -26.22
C PRO A 166 3.62 8.84 -25.31
N ASP A 167 4.79 9.26 -25.78
CA ASP A 167 5.69 10.11 -24.99
C ASP A 167 5.21 11.56 -25.03
N THR A 168 4.55 12.01 -23.99
CA THR A 168 4.15 13.41 -23.79
C THR A 168 5.30 14.30 -23.32
N GLY A 169 6.50 13.74 -23.19
CA GLY A 169 7.69 14.41 -22.67
C GLY A 169 7.63 14.63 -21.16
N PHE A 170 8.78 14.96 -20.57
CA PHE A 170 8.90 15.18 -19.13
C PHE A 170 7.93 16.25 -18.60
N LYS A 171 7.84 17.37 -19.28
CA LYS A 171 6.96 18.47 -18.88
C LYS A 171 5.46 18.14 -19.00
N GLY A 172 5.11 17.28 -19.96
CA GLY A 172 3.72 16.83 -20.19
C GLY A 172 3.19 16.04 -19.00
N GLN A 173 4.01 15.16 -18.43
CA GLN A 173 3.64 14.32 -17.28
C GLN A 173 3.29 15.13 -16.01
N PHE A 174 3.88 16.32 -15.83
CA PHE A 174 3.60 17.20 -14.69
C PHE A 174 2.54 18.29 -14.98
N ARG A 175 1.95 18.28 -16.17
CA ARG A 175 1.00 19.33 -16.58
C ARG A 175 -0.21 19.41 -15.63
N PHE A 176 -0.67 18.30 -15.09
CA PHE A 176 -1.81 18.23 -14.18
C PHE A 176 -1.56 19.00 -12.87
N LEU A 177 -0.32 19.12 -12.41
CA LEU A 177 0.02 19.88 -11.20
C LEU A 177 -0.12 21.41 -11.36
N LYS A 178 -0.45 21.91 -12.56
CA LYS A 178 -0.74 23.32 -12.78
C LYS A 178 -2.15 23.72 -12.30
N SER A 179 -3.06 22.77 -12.10
CA SER A 179 -4.38 23.03 -11.57
C SER A 179 -4.43 22.78 -10.05
N PRO A 180 -5.32 23.46 -9.29
CA PRO A 180 -5.42 23.29 -7.84
C PRO A 180 -6.04 21.94 -7.42
N ALA A 181 -6.89 21.35 -8.25
CA ALA A 181 -7.63 20.13 -7.88
C ALA A 181 -6.72 18.94 -7.54
N PRO A 182 -5.67 18.58 -8.31
CA PRO A 182 -4.73 17.52 -7.92
C PRO A 182 -4.04 17.80 -6.58
N TRP A 183 -3.65 19.04 -6.30
CA TRP A 183 -3.02 19.40 -5.02
C TRP A 183 -3.97 19.23 -3.83
N LEU A 184 -5.23 19.55 -4.00
CA LEU A 184 -6.25 19.33 -2.95
C LEU A 184 -6.48 17.84 -2.71
N ILE A 185 -6.51 17.02 -3.77
CA ILE A 185 -6.66 15.56 -3.65
C ILE A 185 -5.41 14.96 -2.98
N LEU A 186 -4.21 15.30 -3.44
CA LEU A 186 -2.95 14.86 -2.85
C LEU A 186 -2.81 15.32 -1.40
N GLY A 187 -3.18 16.55 -1.09
CA GLY A 187 -3.19 17.08 0.27
C GLY A 187 -4.16 16.32 1.19
N ALA A 188 -5.37 16.01 0.71
CA ALA A 188 -6.33 15.20 1.44
C ALA A 188 -5.81 13.76 1.65
N THR A 189 -5.15 13.17 0.65
CA THR A 189 -4.49 11.86 0.77
C THR A 189 -3.35 11.91 1.80
N MET A 190 -2.47 12.88 1.68
CA MET A 190 -1.29 13.01 2.56
C MET A 190 -1.69 13.23 4.03
N LEU A 191 -2.62 14.13 4.30
CA LEU A 191 -3.03 14.45 5.67
C LEU A 191 -3.97 13.39 6.24
N GLY A 192 -4.92 12.92 5.44
CA GLY A 192 -5.94 12.00 5.89
C GLY A 192 -5.43 10.56 6.00
N ASN A 193 -4.91 10.00 4.91
CA ASN A 193 -4.32 8.67 4.95
C ASN A 193 -3.08 8.64 5.84
N GLY A 194 -2.26 9.72 5.84
CA GLY A 194 -1.11 9.85 6.72
C GLY A 194 -1.48 9.70 8.19
N GLY A 195 -2.57 10.32 8.65
CA GLY A 195 -3.07 10.17 10.03
C GLY A 195 -3.45 8.72 10.37
N VAL A 196 -4.15 8.03 9.44
CA VAL A 196 -4.51 6.61 9.63
C VAL A 196 -3.27 5.73 9.61
N PHE A 197 -2.30 5.99 8.71
CA PHE A 197 -1.04 5.24 8.65
C PHE A 197 -0.18 5.45 9.89
N CYS A 198 -0.14 6.64 10.47
CA CYS A 198 0.55 6.88 11.74
C CYS A 198 0.00 5.97 12.84
N TRP A 199 -1.33 5.87 12.96
CA TRP A 199 -1.97 4.96 13.91
C TRP A 199 -1.70 3.49 13.55
N TYR A 200 -1.94 3.08 12.31
CA TYR A 200 -1.83 1.67 11.88
C TYR A 200 -0.39 1.16 11.94
N SER A 201 0.59 2.02 11.74
CA SER A 201 2.02 1.66 11.86
C SER A 201 2.39 1.12 13.23
N TYR A 202 1.70 1.55 14.25
CA TYR A 202 1.91 1.12 15.64
C TYR A 202 0.76 0.25 16.18
N ILE A 203 -0.01 -0.38 15.29
CA ILE A 203 -1.19 -1.16 15.67
C ILE A 203 -0.86 -2.29 16.64
N ASN A 204 0.24 -3.03 16.41
CA ASN A 204 0.65 -4.13 17.28
C ASN A 204 1.02 -3.64 18.68
N PRO A 205 1.94 -2.66 18.88
CA PRO A 205 2.19 -2.07 20.20
C PRO A 205 0.93 -1.50 20.87
N LEU A 206 0.04 -0.86 20.13
CA LEU A 206 -1.20 -0.32 20.66
C LEU A 206 -2.09 -1.45 21.21
N LEU A 207 -2.31 -2.50 20.45
CA LEU A 207 -3.15 -3.62 20.85
C LEU A 207 -2.56 -4.38 22.05
N THR A 208 -1.23 -4.55 22.12
CA THR A 208 -0.59 -5.30 23.20
C THR A 208 -0.39 -4.46 24.47
N HIS A 209 0.11 -3.23 24.35
CA HIS A 209 0.48 -2.43 25.53
C HIS A 209 -0.64 -1.51 26.02
N VAL A 210 -1.55 -1.07 25.15
CA VAL A 210 -2.65 -0.16 25.52
C VAL A 210 -3.96 -0.92 25.68
N SER A 211 -4.32 -1.76 24.71
CA SER A 211 -5.59 -2.50 24.72
C SER A 211 -5.51 -3.80 25.53
N GLY A 212 -4.31 -4.25 25.95
CA GLY A 212 -4.10 -5.39 26.84
C GLY A 212 -4.26 -6.76 26.18
N PHE A 213 -4.16 -6.86 24.85
CA PHE A 213 -4.21 -8.15 24.16
C PHE A 213 -2.89 -8.92 24.31
N ARG A 214 -3.00 -10.26 24.38
CA ARG A 214 -1.83 -11.13 24.37
C ARG A 214 -1.17 -11.14 22.99
N PRO A 215 0.17 -11.26 22.89
CA PRO A 215 0.88 -11.32 21.62
C PRO A 215 0.35 -12.41 20.68
N GLU A 216 -0.10 -13.55 21.22
CA GLU A 216 -0.65 -14.67 20.45
C GLU A 216 -1.94 -14.30 19.71
N SER A 217 -2.68 -13.30 20.20
CA SER A 217 -3.94 -12.83 19.60
C SER A 217 -3.71 -11.91 18.40
N ILE A 218 -2.51 -11.38 18.23
CA ILE A 218 -2.22 -10.34 17.20
C ILE A 218 -2.49 -10.88 15.79
N THR A 219 -2.13 -12.12 15.50
CA THR A 219 -2.41 -12.74 14.21
C THR A 219 -3.90 -12.70 13.87
N LEU A 220 -4.77 -13.08 14.81
CA LEU A 220 -6.22 -13.03 14.61
C LEU A 220 -6.73 -11.60 14.43
N LEU A 221 -6.22 -10.66 15.23
CA LEU A 221 -6.58 -9.25 15.12
C LEU A 221 -6.16 -8.66 13.77
N MET A 222 -5.02 -9.08 13.20
CA MET A 222 -4.60 -8.69 11.86
C MET A 222 -5.53 -9.27 10.77
N VAL A 223 -6.05 -10.49 10.95
CA VAL A 223 -7.10 -11.05 10.07
C VAL A 223 -8.35 -10.18 10.09
N LEU A 224 -8.80 -9.78 11.27
CA LEU A 224 -9.98 -8.90 11.43
C LEU A 224 -9.74 -7.52 10.79
N ALA A 225 -8.54 -6.94 10.95
CA ALA A 225 -8.15 -5.71 10.29
C ALA A 225 -8.20 -5.86 8.76
N GLY A 226 -7.63 -6.94 8.21
CA GLY A 226 -7.68 -7.27 6.78
C GLY A 226 -9.10 -7.46 6.27
N PHE A 227 -9.97 -8.12 7.04
CA PHE A 227 -11.39 -8.24 6.70
C PHE A 227 -12.08 -6.88 6.64
N GLY A 228 -11.79 -5.97 7.59
CA GLY A 228 -12.23 -4.59 7.54
C GLY A 228 -11.83 -3.90 6.22
N MET A 229 -10.57 -4.05 5.79
CA MET A 229 -10.07 -3.50 4.51
C MET A 229 -10.86 -4.02 3.31
N VAL A 230 -11.16 -5.34 3.25
CA VAL A 230 -11.97 -5.96 2.17
C VAL A 230 -13.36 -5.33 2.13
N VAL A 231 -14.04 -5.29 3.27
CA VAL A 231 -15.40 -4.74 3.36
C VAL A 231 -15.41 -3.27 2.94
N GLY A 232 -14.46 -2.48 3.45
CA GLY A 232 -14.34 -1.05 3.13
C GLY A 232 -14.16 -0.81 1.63
N ASN A 233 -13.25 -1.55 0.99
CA ASN A 233 -13.01 -1.43 -0.45
C ASN A 233 -14.26 -1.79 -1.29
N LEU A 234 -14.92 -2.91 -0.98
CA LEU A 234 -16.12 -3.36 -1.71
C LEU A 234 -17.30 -2.40 -1.55
N VAL A 235 -17.53 -1.92 -0.32
CA VAL A 235 -18.60 -0.95 -0.02
C VAL A 235 -18.33 0.37 -0.73
N SER A 236 -17.10 0.87 -0.68
CA SER A 236 -16.71 2.11 -1.32
C SER A 236 -16.86 2.08 -2.85
N GLY A 237 -16.52 0.95 -3.49
CA GLY A 237 -16.72 0.79 -4.93
C GLY A 237 -18.19 1.01 -5.32
N ARG A 238 -19.12 0.33 -4.62
CA ARG A 238 -20.55 0.47 -4.86
C ARG A 238 -21.09 1.87 -4.55
N LEU A 239 -20.59 2.48 -3.46
CA LEU A 239 -20.97 3.85 -3.10
C LEU A 239 -20.45 4.86 -4.12
N SER A 240 -19.26 4.66 -4.69
CA SER A 240 -18.68 5.54 -5.72
C SER A 240 -19.45 5.48 -7.04
N ASP A 241 -20.05 4.33 -7.36
CA ASP A 241 -20.94 4.20 -8.53
C ASP A 241 -22.29 4.89 -8.31
N ARG A 242 -22.80 4.87 -7.06
CA ARG A 242 -24.09 5.47 -6.70
C ARG A 242 -24.00 6.97 -6.37
N PHE A 243 -22.91 7.39 -5.76
CA PHE A 243 -22.62 8.77 -5.38
C PHE A 243 -21.37 9.26 -6.11
N THR A 244 -21.08 10.55 -6.07
CA THR A 244 -19.85 11.06 -6.69
C THR A 244 -18.62 10.63 -5.88
N PRO A 245 -17.50 10.23 -6.54
CA PRO A 245 -16.27 9.84 -5.83
C PRO A 245 -15.79 10.86 -4.81
N GLY A 246 -15.95 12.17 -5.10
CA GLY A 246 -15.58 13.22 -4.17
C GLY A 246 -16.41 13.25 -2.88
N ARG A 247 -17.71 12.97 -2.96
CA ARG A 247 -18.58 12.88 -1.76
C ARG A 247 -18.24 11.67 -0.91
N VAL A 248 -18.00 10.54 -1.56
CA VAL A 248 -17.59 9.29 -0.85
C VAL A 248 -16.27 9.51 -0.15
N ALA A 249 -15.27 10.09 -0.83
CA ALA A 249 -13.96 10.40 -0.23
C ALA A 249 -14.09 11.36 0.96
N ALA A 250 -14.86 12.46 0.83
CA ALA A 250 -15.03 13.44 1.89
C ALA A 250 -15.74 12.85 3.13
N PHE A 251 -16.81 12.07 2.92
CA PHE A 251 -17.52 11.40 4.00
C PHE A 251 -16.63 10.40 4.73
N THR A 252 -15.93 9.54 3.99
CA THR A 252 -15.03 8.53 4.56
C THR A 252 -13.89 9.20 5.32
N GLN A 253 -13.30 10.27 4.77
CA GLN A 253 -12.23 11.01 5.43
C GLN A 253 -12.69 11.65 6.74
N GLY A 254 -13.88 12.26 6.76
CA GLY A 254 -14.48 12.81 7.98
C GLY A 254 -14.75 11.75 9.03
N SER A 255 -15.29 10.60 8.61
CA SER A 255 -15.52 9.45 9.49
C SER A 255 -14.24 8.92 10.10
N LEU A 256 -13.16 8.79 9.32
CA LEU A 256 -11.85 8.36 9.79
C LEU A 256 -11.28 9.31 10.85
N SER A 257 -11.42 10.61 10.67
CA SER A 257 -10.97 11.60 11.66
C SER A 257 -11.68 11.41 13.02
N ILE A 258 -13.00 11.15 12.99
CA ILE A 258 -13.78 10.86 14.21
C ILE A 258 -13.32 9.52 14.81
N LEU A 259 -13.13 8.47 14.01
CA LEU A 259 -12.70 7.17 14.49
C LEU A 259 -11.31 7.23 15.14
N LEU A 260 -10.37 7.98 14.59
CA LEU A 260 -9.04 8.17 15.20
C LEU A 260 -9.12 8.89 16.54
N LEU A 261 -9.99 9.90 16.67
CA LEU A 261 -10.25 10.55 17.97
C LEU A 261 -10.86 9.57 18.97
N LEU A 262 -11.80 8.74 18.56
CA LEU A 262 -12.39 7.71 19.43
C LEU A 262 -11.35 6.68 19.86
N ILE A 263 -10.45 6.26 18.96
CA ILE A 263 -9.33 5.36 19.32
C ILE A 263 -8.44 6.00 20.38
N TYR A 264 -8.10 7.28 20.24
CA TYR A 264 -7.27 7.98 21.22
C TYR A 264 -7.85 7.91 22.64
N PHE A 265 -9.15 8.07 22.80
CA PHE A 265 -9.80 8.04 24.11
C PHE A 265 -10.19 6.63 24.60
N LEU A 266 -10.45 5.69 23.72
CA LEU A 266 -11.13 4.43 24.04
C LEU A 266 -10.28 3.18 23.75
N ALA A 267 -9.03 3.34 23.28
CA ALA A 267 -8.16 2.20 22.94
C ALA A 267 -7.83 1.28 24.13
N SER A 268 -7.95 1.75 25.37
CA SER A 268 -7.77 0.93 26.57
C SER A 268 -8.89 -0.08 26.80
N ILE A 269 -10.06 0.09 26.16
CA ILE A 269 -11.19 -0.83 26.24
C ILE A 269 -11.03 -1.87 25.13
N SER A 270 -10.54 -3.07 25.46
CA SER A 270 -10.08 -4.08 24.49
C SER A 270 -11.11 -4.40 23.38
N TRP A 271 -12.37 -4.71 23.73
CA TRP A 271 -13.37 -5.04 22.72
C TRP A 271 -13.72 -3.87 21.80
N LEU A 272 -13.73 -2.64 22.33
CA LEU A 272 -14.03 -1.42 21.58
C LEU A 272 -12.87 -1.07 20.66
N SER A 273 -11.62 -1.27 21.12
CA SER A 273 -10.42 -1.09 20.31
C SER A 273 -10.45 -1.96 19.04
N VAL A 274 -10.92 -3.21 19.11
CA VAL A 274 -11.06 -4.08 17.93
C VAL A 274 -12.12 -3.56 16.97
N ILE A 275 -13.27 -3.13 17.45
CA ILE A 275 -14.33 -2.57 16.60
C ILE A 275 -13.82 -1.32 15.88
N LEU A 276 -13.22 -0.40 16.62
CA LEU A 276 -12.67 0.84 16.06
C LEU A 276 -11.54 0.54 15.06
N MET A 277 -10.68 -0.45 15.32
CA MET A 277 -9.66 -0.92 14.40
C MET A 277 -10.27 -1.40 13.08
N CYS A 278 -11.30 -2.26 13.14
CA CYS A 278 -11.95 -2.77 11.92
C CYS A 278 -12.60 -1.63 11.11
N LEU A 279 -13.24 -0.66 11.78
CA LEU A 279 -13.84 0.49 11.12
C LEU A 279 -12.79 1.42 10.50
N CYS A 280 -11.67 1.67 11.19
CA CYS A 280 -10.57 2.48 10.67
C CYS A 280 -9.91 1.81 9.45
N THR A 281 -9.64 0.51 9.51
CA THR A 281 -9.04 -0.21 8.38
C THR A 281 -10.00 -0.31 7.20
N ALA A 282 -11.30 -0.45 7.45
CA ALA A 282 -12.33 -0.36 6.41
C ALA A 282 -12.32 1.03 5.75
N GLY A 283 -12.28 2.11 6.52
CA GLY A 283 -12.21 3.47 6.02
C GLY A 283 -10.95 3.75 5.21
N LEU A 284 -9.80 3.24 5.65
CA LEU A 284 -8.52 3.40 4.93
C LEU A 284 -8.62 2.88 3.49
N PHE A 285 -9.14 1.67 3.31
CA PHE A 285 -9.29 1.07 1.98
C PHE A 285 -10.49 1.60 1.20
N ALA A 286 -11.51 2.11 1.89
CA ALA A 286 -12.63 2.79 1.25
C ALA A 286 -12.23 4.10 0.56
N LEU A 287 -11.11 4.71 0.94
CA LEU A 287 -10.57 5.91 0.29
C LEU A 287 -9.81 5.64 -1.00
N SER A 288 -9.18 4.47 -1.12
CA SER A 288 -8.23 4.16 -2.21
C SER A 288 -8.84 4.36 -3.60
N SER A 289 -9.99 3.73 -3.87
CA SER A 289 -10.65 3.79 -5.18
C SER A 289 -11.17 5.19 -5.54
N PRO A 290 -11.93 5.90 -4.69
CA PRO A 290 -12.41 7.25 -5.00
C PRO A 290 -11.30 8.26 -5.25
N GLN A 291 -10.24 8.24 -4.43
CA GLN A 291 -9.11 9.16 -4.58
C GLN A 291 -8.34 8.90 -5.87
N GLN A 292 -8.14 7.63 -6.23
CA GLN A 292 -7.46 7.25 -7.47
C GLN A 292 -8.25 7.70 -8.70
N VAL A 293 -9.57 7.46 -8.72
CA VAL A 293 -10.45 7.90 -9.82
C VAL A 293 -10.46 9.43 -9.94
N LEU A 294 -10.53 10.14 -8.82
CA LEU A 294 -10.47 11.60 -8.84
C LEU A 294 -9.16 12.10 -9.44
N LEU A 295 -8.03 11.57 -8.97
CA LEU A 295 -6.73 12.05 -9.45
C LEU A 295 -6.50 11.73 -10.92
N ILE A 296 -6.90 10.56 -11.41
CA ILE A 296 -6.86 10.23 -12.84
C ILE A 296 -7.70 11.23 -13.66
N ARG A 297 -8.92 11.52 -13.21
CA ARG A 297 -9.81 12.48 -13.91
C ARG A 297 -9.24 13.90 -13.97
N PHE A 298 -8.51 14.32 -12.94
CA PHE A 298 -7.89 15.64 -12.88
C PHE A 298 -6.43 15.67 -13.38
N SER A 299 -5.93 14.58 -13.99
CA SER A 299 -4.56 14.47 -14.50
C SER A 299 -4.48 14.21 -16.00
N PRO A 300 -5.12 15.03 -16.87
CA PRO A 300 -5.11 14.79 -18.31
C PRO A 300 -3.69 14.87 -18.88
N GLY A 301 -3.25 13.82 -19.56
CA GLY A 301 -1.90 13.68 -20.14
C GLY A 301 -0.80 13.29 -19.16
N GLY A 302 -1.15 13.08 -17.88
CA GLY A 302 -0.26 12.60 -16.82
C GLY A 302 -0.91 11.48 -15.97
N GLU A 303 -1.83 10.73 -16.58
CA GLU A 303 -2.66 9.73 -15.85
C GLU A 303 -1.81 8.69 -15.12
N MET A 304 -0.68 8.27 -15.73
CA MET A 304 0.23 7.29 -15.13
C MET A 304 0.91 7.84 -13.87
N LEU A 305 1.40 9.07 -13.93
CA LEU A 305 2.01 9.72 -12.77
C LEU A 305 0.93 10.06 -11.72
N GLY A 306 -0.24 10.53 -12.16
CA GLY A 306 -1.39 10.79 -11.29
C GLY A 306 -1.80 9.54 -10.51
N ALA A 307 -2.01 8.41 -11.21
CA ALA A 307 -2.35 7.13 -10.57
C ALA A 307 -1.26 6.64 -9.59
N ALA A 308 0.02 6.82 -9.93
CA ALA A 308 1.12 6.45 -9.05
C ALA A 308 1.27 7.36 -7.83
N SER A 309 0.83 8.62 -7.93
CA SER A 309 0.98 9.63 -6.86
C SER A 309 -0.03 9.49 -5.71
N VAL A 310 -1.09 8.69 -5.89
CA VAL A 310 -2.08 8.41 -4.83
C VAL A 310 -1.59 7.37 -3.84
N GLN A 311 -0.66 6.51 -4.28
CA GLN A 311 -0.10 5.42 -3.45
C GLN A 311 0.92 5.96 -2.46
#